data_dfb50b4fadd7a56abda2b45a00897d34
#
_entry.id   dfb50b4fadd7a56abda2b45a00897d34
#
_cell.length_a   1.000
_cell.length_b   1.000
_cell.length_c   1.000
_cell.angle_alpha   90.00
_cell.angle_beta   90.00
_cell.angle_gamma   90.00
#
_symmetry.space_group_name_H-M   'P 1'
#
loop_
_entity.id
_entity.type
_entity.pdbx_description
1 polymer ?
#
loop_
_entity_poly.entity_id
_entity_poly.type
_entity_poly.pdbx_seq_one_letter_code
_entity_poly.pdbx_strand_id
1 'polypeptide(L)'
;MNRELQLYSISRRRKLSYERGIAHKVYNNKLKQDFNSPEINRKWCTDFTYLFLTDGSKRYNCTIIDLYDRSVVASISDRNITSDPAKRTLQKAIDSQPRIDLHKLMLHSDQGSQYTSKEFTEYCEGLGITQSMSKAGYPYDNAPMERYFNTLKNDLIYQHYYHSEKELYTAIEEFAYVQYNHVRPHSYNNYKTPYEARYGVI
;
A
#
# COMPACT_ATOMS: atom_id res chain seq x y z
N MET A 1 -22.50 -14.95 -23.01
CA MET A 1 -21.59 -16.09 -23.19
C MET A 1 -22.07 -16.84 -24.45
N ASN A 2 -21.27 -16.84 -25.49
CA ASN A 2 -21.69 -17.48 -26.75
C ASN A 2 -21.29 -18.95 -26.71
N ARG A 3 -22.27 -19.85 -26.54
CA ARG A 3 -22.06 -21.31 -26.46
C ARG A 3 -21.57 -21.93 -27.76
N GLU A 4 -21.84 -21.31 -28.90
CA GLU A 4 -21.47 -21.80 -30.23
C GLU A 4 -19.98 -21.65 -30.52
N LEU A 5 -19.31 -20.65 -29.93
CA LEU A 5 -17.89 -20.36 -30.15
C LEU A 5 -16.99 -20.95 -29.08
N GLN A 6 -17.54 -21.69 -28.10
CA GLN A 6 -16.79 -22.26 -26.94
C GLN A 6 -15.88 -21.24 -26.25
N LEU A 7 -16.25 -19.96 -26.27
CA LEU A 7 -15.49 -18.90 -25.64
C LEU A 7 -15.74 -18.89 -24.12
N TYR A 8 -14.70 -19.14 -23.36
CA TYR A 8 -14.73 -19.07 -21.90
C TYR A 8 -13.91 -17.89 -21.42
N SER A 9 -14.47 -17.14 -20.47
CA SER A 9 -13.71 -16.07 -19.79
C SER A 9 -12.58 -16.69 -18.96
N ILE A 10 -11.35 -16.32 -19.25
CA ILE A 10 -10.15 -16.70 -18.45
C ILE A 10 -10.02 -15.87 -17.16
N SER A 11 -10.88 -14.87 -16.94
CA SER A 11 -10.82 -13.97 -15.79
C SER A 11 -11.34 -14.58 -14.48
N ARG A 12 -11.98 -15.76 -14.50
CA ARG A 12 -12.41 -16.49 -13.30
C ARG A 12 -11.29 -17.37 -12.74
N ARG A 13 -10.24 -16.78 -12.21
CA ARG A 13 -9.36 -17.50 -11.29
C ARG A 13 -10.10 -17.79 -9.99
N ARG A 14 -10.08 -19.06 -9.56
CA ARG A 14 -10.64 -19.51 -8.28
C ARG A 14 -10.02 -18.66 -7.19
N LYS A 15 -10.85 -17.93 -6.40
CA LYS A 15 -10.35 -17.24 -5.21
C LYS A 15 -9.80 -18.32 -4.26
N LEU A 16 -8.52 -18.26 -3.97
CA LEU A 16 -7.94 -19.10 -2.94
C LEU A 16 -8.61 -18.74 -1.62
N SER A 17 -9.19 -19.72 -0.93
CA SER A 17 -9.67 -19.51 0.43
C SER A 17 -8.45 -19.51 1.35
N TYR A 18 -8.13 -18.37 1.90
CA TYR A 18 -7.13 -18.27 2.96
C TYR A 18 -7.84 -18.52 4.30
N GLU A 19 -7.30 -19.43 5.12
CA GLU A 19 -7.67 -19.48 6.52
C GLU A 19 -7.25 -18.15 7.15
N ARG A 20 -8.23 -17.38 7.59
CA ARG A 20 -7.96 -16.14 8.32
C ARG A 20 -7.43 -16.50 9.69
N GLY A 21 -6.21 -16.10 10.02
CA GLY A 21 -5.72 -16.13 11.39
C GLY A 21 -6.67 -15.37 12.32
N ILE A 22 -6.69 -15.74 13.60
CA ILE A 22 -7.49 -15.03 14.61
C ILE A 22 -6.92 -13.62 14.76
N ALA A 23 -7.74 -12.62 14.44
CA ALA A 23 -7.37 -11.21 14.62
C ALA A 23 -7.23 -10.92 16.12
N HIS A 24 -6.12 -10.31 16.55
CA HIS A 24 -5.97 -9.85 17.93
C HIS A 24 -6.87 -8.64 18.18
N LYS A 25 -6.83 -7.64 17.29
CA LYS A 25 -7.63 -6.43 17.43
C LYS A 25 -8.01 -5.87 16.07
N VAL A 26 -9.27 -5.48 15.92
CA VAL A 26 -9.80 -4.82 14.73
C VAL A 26 -10.30 -3.44 15.13
N TYR A 27 -9.90 -2.42 14.38
CA TYR A 27 -10.33 -1.04 14.61
C TYR A 27 -11.46 -0.65 13.66
N ASN A 28 -12.32 0.26 14.12
CA ASN A 28 -13.40 0.80 13.31
C ASN A 28 -12.84 1.59 12.11
N ASN A 29 -13.57 1.58 11.00
CA ASN A 29 -13.26 2.43 9.86
C ASN A 29 -13.53 3.91 10.21
N LYS A 30 -12.47 4.61 10.60
CA LYS A 30 -12.52 6.05 10.88
C LYS A 30 -12.32 6.89 9.62
N LEU A 31 -11.64 6.33 8.60
CA LEU A 31 -11.39 7.01 7.32
C LEU A 31 -12.68 7.24 6.54
N LYS A 32 -13.63 6.25 6.55
CA LYS A 32 -14.96 6.33 5.92
C LYS A 32 -14.91 6.83 4.47
N GLN A 33 -13.88 6.39 3.71
CA GLN A 33 -13.64 6.81 2.31
C GLN A 33 -13.40 8.32 2.13
N ASP A 34 -13.17 9.06 3.21
CA ASP A 34 -12.72 10.44 3.14
C ASP A 34 -11.21 10.49 2.90
N PHE A 35 -10.86 10.31 1.61
CA PHE A 35 -9.47 10.28 1.15
C PHE A 35 -8.83 11.66 0.99
N ASN A 36 -9.51 12.73 1.37
CA ASN A 36 -8.91 14.04 1.44
C ASN A 36 -8.20 14.23 2.78
N SER A 37 -6.99 14.72 2.73
CA SER A 37 -6.23 15.09 3.93
C SER A 37 -6.02 16.60 3.96
N PRO A 38 -6.23 17.28 5.11
CA PRO A 38 -6.05 18.74 5.20
C PRO A 38 -4.58 19.15 5.14
N GLU A 39 -3.67 18.26 5.56
CA GLU A 39 -2.24 18.53 5.66
C GLU A 39 -1.46 17.23 5.42
N ILE A 40 -0.17 17.38 5.14
CA ILE A 40 0.78 16.26 5.08
C ILE A 40 0.82 15.51 6.42
N ASN A 41 1.01 14.20 6.35
CA ASN A 41 1.21 13.35 7.53
C ASN A 41 0.01 13.33 8.51
N ARG A 42 -1.23 13.55 8.01
CA ARG A 42 -2.46 13.40 8.81
C ARG A 42 -3.18 12.09 8.56
N LYS A 43 -3.18 11.65 7.33
CA LYS A 43 -3.83 10.41 6.92
C LYS A 43 -2.91 9.63 6.01
N TRP A 44 -2.45 8.49 6.48
CA TRP A 44 -1.71 7.52 5.69
C TRP A 44 -2.55 6.30 5.39
N CYS A 45 -2.41 5.74 4.19
CA CYS A 45 -2.93 4.43 3.84
C CYS A 45 -1.79 3.44 3.62
N THR A 46 -1.99 2.20 4.04
CA THR A 46 -1.04 1.10 3.85
C THR A 46 -1.74 -0.16 3.37
N ASP A 47 -1.01 -0.95 2.60
CA ASP A 47 -1.45 -2.27 2.16
C ASP A 47 -0.27 -3.07 1.62
N PHE A 48 -0.50 -4.36 1.38
CA PHE A 48 0.43 -5.28 0.75
C PHE A 48 -0.01 -5.67 -0.65
N THR A 49 0.95 -5.82 -1.54
CA THR A 49 0.71 -6.45 -2.84
C THR A 49 1.59 -7.67 -3.03
N TYR A 50 1.07 -8.62 -3.84
CA TYR A 50 1.77 -9.84 -4.23
C TYR A 50 2.56 -9.60 -5.50
N LEU A 51 3.80 -10.07 -5.52
CA LEU A 51 4.74 -10.01 -6.63
C LEU A 51 5.32 -11.40 -6.89
N PHE A 52 5.86 -11.62 -8.07
CA PHE A 52 6.43 -12.90 -8.43
C PHE A 52 7.75 -12.71 -9.17
N LEU A 53 8.72 -13.53 -8.84
CA LEU A 53 9.90 -13.71 -9.67
C LEU A 53 9.61 -14.65 -10.84
N THR A 54 10.51 -14.73 -11.80
CA THR A 54 10.37 -15.58 -12.99
C THR A 54 10.29 -17.07 -12.68
N ASP A 55 10.86 -17.50 -11.56
CA ASP A 55 10.76 -18.88 -11.05
C ASP A 55 9.40 -19.19 -10.38
N GLY A 56 8.48 -18.21 -10.34
CA GLY A 56 7.18 -18.33 -9.71
C GLY A 56 7.20 -18.10 -8.19
N SER A 57 8.35 -17.85 -7.59
CA SER A 57 8.44 -17.57 -6.15
C SER A 57 7.80 -16.25 -5.80
N LYS A 58 7.01 -16.23 -4.70
CA LYS A 58 6.26 -15.06 -4.24
C LYS A 58 7.14 -14.10 -3.47
N ARG A 59 6.87 -12.82 -3.66
CA ARG A 59 7.39 -11.71 -2.86
C ARG A 59 6.24 -10.79 -2.53
N TYR A 60 6.44 -9.96 -1.56
CA TYR A 60 5.43 -9.03 -1.07
C TYR A 60 6.03 -7.64 -0.99
N ASN A 61 5.24 -6.64 -1.31
CA ASN A 61 5.62 -5.26 -1.10
C ASN A 61 4.59 -4.59 -0.22
N CYS A 62 5.05 -4.02 0.89
CA CYS A 62 4.28 -3.17 1.78
C CYS A 62 4.59 -1.71 1.44
N THR A 63 3.56 -0.93 1.19
CA THR A 63 3.72 0.50 0.90
C THR A 63 2.82 1.34 1.78
N ILE A 64 3.30 2.52 2.14
CA ILE A 64 2.55 3.58 2.81
C ILE A 64 2.49 4.79 1.90
N ILE A 65 1.29 5.31 1.64
CA ILE A 65 1.08 6.56 0.92
C ILE A 65 0.45 7.62 1.83
N ASP A 66 0.82 8.88 1.64
CA ASP A 66 0.16 10.01 2.26
C ASP A 66 -1.05 10.44 1.44
N LEU A 67 -2.22 10.57 2.07
CA LEU A 67 -3.44 10.95 1.38
C LEU A 67 -3.49 12.45 1.02
N TYR A 68 -2.58 13.27 1.53
CA TYR A 68 -2.52 14.69 1.18
C TYR A 68 -2.11 14.92 -0.28
N ASP A 69 -1.04 14.28 -0.69
CA ASP A 69 -0.40 14.46 -2.00
C ASP A 69 -0.23 13.17 -2.80
N ARG A 70 -0.69 12.04 -2.25
CA ARG A 70 -0.53 10.69 -2.82
C ARG A 70 0.92 10.21 -2.93
N SER A 71 1.86 10.86 -2.25
CA SER A 71 3.25 10.43 -2.26
C SER A 71 3.43 9.08 -1.57
N VAL A 72 4.32 8.26 -2.10
CA VAL A 72 4.85 7.10 -1.38
C VAL A 72 5.78 7.61 -0.29
N VAL A 73 5.40 7.40 0.96
CA VAL A 73 6.19 7.78 2.15
C VAL A 73 7.19 6.68 2.48
N ALA A 74 6.77 5.42 2.39
CA ALA A 74 7.64 4.27 2.53
C ALA A 74 7.18 3.09 1.68
N SER A 75 8.15 2.31 1.20
CA SER A 75 7.94 1.04 0.50
C SER A 75 9.03 0.06 0.92
N ILE A 76 8.64 -1.16 1.29
CA ILE A 76 9.54 -2.27 1.63
C ILE A 76 9.04 -3.54 0.96
N SER A 77 9.96 -4.24 0.29
CA SER A 77 9.71 -5.57 -0.28
C SER A 77 10.28 -6.65 0.62
N ASP A 78 9.58 -7.78 0.76
CA ASP A 78 9.96 -8.88 1.65
C ASP A 78 9.52 -10.24 1.07
N ARG A 79 10.10 -11.31 1.61
CA ARG A 79 9.70 -12.70 1.31
C ARG A 79 8.40 -13.11 1.99
N ASN A 80 8.04 -12.43 3.07
CA ASN A 80 6.93 -12.77 3.94
C ASN A 80 5.90 -11.65 4.01
N ILE A 81 4.64 -12.02 4.28
CA ILE A 81 3.55 -11.09 4.60
C ILE A 81 3.19 -11.30 6.08
N THR A 82 3.91 -10.61 6.96
CA THR A 82 3.77 -10.68 8.42
C THR A 82 3.69 -9.29 9.04
N SER A 83 3.55 -9.21 10.35
CA SER A 83 3.59 -7.94 11.09
C SER A 83 4.96 -7.24 11.00
N ASP A 84 6.05 -7.99 10.85
CA ASP A 84 7.40 -7.42 10.80
C ASP A 84 7.63 -6.48 9.60
N PRO A 85 7.42 -6.88 8.34
CA PRO A 85 7.53 -5.94 7.22
C PRO A 85 6.55 -4.75 7.33
N ALA A 86 5.35 -4.93 7.89
CA ALA A 86 4.43 -3.82 8.13
C ALA A 86 5.01 -2.80 9.12
N LYS A 87 5.58 -3.28 10.24
CA LYS A 87 6.24 -2.43 11.24
C LYS A 87 7.47 -1.72 10.67
N ARG A 88 8.34 -2.44 9.95
CA ARG A 88 9.52 -1.85 9.31
C ARG A 88 9.14 -0.77 8.29
N THR A 89 8.06 -0.99 7.53
CA THR A 89 7.55 0.00 6.58
C THR A 89 7.04 1.24 7.31
N LEU A 90 6.30 1.05 8.40
CA LEU A 90 5.81 2.17 9.22
C LEU A 90 6.97 2.93 9.87
N GLN A 91 7.98 2.24 10.41
CA GLN A 91 9.18 2.88 10.97
C GLN A 91 9.93 3.68 9.90
N LYS A 92 10.17 3.09 8.71
CA LYS A 92 10.81 3.77 7.58
C LYS A 92 10.02 5.03 7.17
N ALA A 93 8.68 4.96 7.19
CA ALA A 93 7.83 6.12 6.92
C ALA A 93 8.01 7.23 7.96
N ILE A 94 8.00 6.88 9.24
CA ILE A 94 8.20 7.83 10.34
C ILE A 94 9.57 8.50 10.23
N ASP A 95 10.61 7.71 10.02
CA ASP A 95 12.00 8.20 9.93
C ASP A 95 12.21 9.14 8.74
N SER A 96 11.44 8.96 7.66
CA SER A 96 11.46 9.85 6.50
C SER A 96 10.76 11.20 6.73
N GLN A 97 10.03 11.36 7.85
CA GLN A 97 9.22 12.54 8.17
C GLN A 97 9.64 13.18 9.50
N PRO A 98 10.75 13.93 9.55
CA PRO A 98 11.41 14.34 10.80
C PRO A 98 10.59 15.29 11.70
N ARG A 99 9.47 15.82 11.22
CA ARG A 99 8.59 16.72 11.97
C ARG A 99 7.16 16.21 12.12
N ILE A 100 6.97 14.88 11.99
CA ILE A 100 5.66 14.27 12.11
C ILE A 100 5.15 14.30 13.56
N ASP A 101 3.90 14.70 13.72
CA ASP A 101 3.16 14.56 14.98
C ASP A 101 2.34 13.27 14.92
N LEU A 102 2.87 12.17 15.50
CA LEU A 102 2.26 10.86 15.46
C LEU A 102 0.89 10.79 16.14
N HIS A 103 0.63 11.65 17.14
CA HIS A 103 -0.68 11.70 17.81
C HIS A 103 -1.79 12.25 16.90
N LYS A 104 -1.43 12.95 15.84
CA LYS A 104 -2.36 13.48 14.85
C LYS A 104 -2.43 12.63 13.59
N LEU A 105 -1.62 11.57 13.49
CA LEU A 105 -1.59 10.67 12.36
C LEU A 105 -2.68 9.61 12.48
N MET A 106 -3.46 9.42 11.41
CA MET A 106 -4.29 8.25 11.19
C MET A 106 -3.61 7.33 10.17
N LEU A 107 -3.41 6.06 10.56
CA LEU A 107 -2.97 5.01 9.65
C LEU A 107 -4.15 4.11 9.31
N HIS A 108 -4.51 4.04 8.03
CA HIS A 108 -5.58 3.20 7.52
C HIS A 108 -5.02 1.99 6.79
N SER A 109 -5.55 0.81 7.09
CA SER A 109 -5.21 -0.47 6.47
C SER A 109 -6.45 -1.31 6.18
N ASP A 110 -6.27 -2.44 5.51
CA ASP A 110 -7.26 -3.51 5.53
C ASP A 110 -7.24 -4.28 6.88
N GLN A 111 -8.08 -5.34 6.98
CA GLN A 111 -8.10 -6.24 8.13
C GLN A 111 -7.19 -7.47 7.94
N GLY A 112 -6.10 -7.33 7.22
CA GLY A 112 -5.11 -8.38 7.05
C GLY A 112 -4.49 -8.80 8.39
N SER A 113 -4.11 -10.09 8.51
CA SER A 113 -3.53 -10.64 9.75
C SER A 113 -2.27 -9.89 10.20
N GLN A 114 -1.50 -9.34 9.28
CA GLN A 114 -0.32 -8.53 9.55
C GLN A 114 -0.66 -7.23 10.30
N TYR A 115 -1.80 -6.60 9.99
CA TYR A 115 -2.25 -5.35 10.61
C TYR A 115 -3.09 -5.56 11.88
N THR A 116 -3.78 -6.71 11.98
CA THR A 116 -4.60 -7.06 13.13
C THR A 116 -3.83 -7.86 14.19
N SER A 117 -2.55 -8.13 13.97
CA SER A 117 -1.68 -8.83 14.92
C SER A 117 -1.43 -8.00 16.18
N LYS A 118 -1.12 -8.69 17.28
CA LYS A 118 -0.76 -8.04 18.54
C LYS A 118 0.46 -7.12 18.38
N GLU A 119 1.49 -7.63 17.72
CA GLU A 119 2.76 -6.90 17.53
C GLU A 119 2.58 -5.59 16.76
N PHE A 120 1.71 -5.57 15.73
CA PHE A 120 1.49 -4.36 14.94
C PHE A 120 0.57 -3.38 15.67
N THR A 121 -0.52 -3.87 16.27
CA THR A 121 -1.50 -3.01 16.94
C THR A 121 -0.91 -2.34 18.18
N GLU A 122 -0.17 -3.08 19.01
CA GLU A 122 0.53 -2.52 20.18
C GLU A 122 1.66 -1.54 19.76
N TYR A 123 2.35 -1.83 18.65
CA TYR A 123 3.36 -0.92 18.12
C TYR A 123 2.76 0.43 17.73
N CYS A 124 1.64 0.45 17.00
CA CYS A 124 0.95 1.69 16.64
C CYS A 124 0.39 2.42 17.87
N GLU A 125 -0.16 1.68 18.84
CA GLU A 125 -0.67 2.26 20.11
C GLU A 125 0.45 2.91 20.92
N GLY A 126 1.61 2.25 21.04
CA GLY A 126 2.78 2.79 21.72
C GLY A 126 3.33 4.08 21.10
N LEU A 127 3.12 4.26 19.80
CA LEU A 127 3.47 5.48 19.06
C LEU A 127 2.37 6.56 19.12
N GLY A 128 1.21 6.27 19.67
CA GLY A 128 0.07 7.18 19.72
C GLY A 128 -0.66 7.36 18.38
N ILE A 129 -0.41 6.48 17.40
CA ILE A 129 -1.01 6.54 16.07
C ILE A 129 -2.47 6.07 16.12
N THR A 130 -3.38 6.86 15.54
CA THR A 130 -4.78 6.44 15.38
C THR A 130 -4.90 5.39 14.29
N GLN A 131 -5.27 4.16 14.65
CA GLN A 131 -5.52 3.10 13.69
C GLN A 131 -6.97 3.13 13.16
N SER A 132 -7.12 2.89 11.86
CA SER A 132 -8.38 2.78 11.14
C SER A 132 -8.30 1.58 10.19
N MET A 133 -9.37 0.79 10.08
CA MET A 133 -9.36 -0.38 9.21
C MET A 133 -10.58 -0.41 8.29
N SER A 134 -10.36 -0.81 7.03
CA SER A 134 -11.42 -1.06 6.07
C SER A 134 -12.43 -2.07 6.63
N LYS A 135 -13.69 -1.93 6.28
CA LYS A 135 -14.67 -2.96 6.60
C LYS A 135 -14.38 -4.22 5.77
N ALA A 136 -14.51 -5.39 6.39
CA ALA A 136 -14.26 -6.66 5.71
C ALA A 136 -15.18 -6.82 4.47
N GLY A 137 -14.57 -7.08 3.30
CA GLY A 137 -15.30 -7.22 2.04
C GLY A 137 -15.64 -5.91 1.33
N TYR A 138 -15.14 -4.77 1.80
CA TYR A 138 -15.32 -3.46 1.18
C TYR A 138 -13.98 -2.94 0.60
N PRO A 139 -13.59 -3.35 -0.62
CA PRO A 139 -12.32 -2.93 -1.23
C PRO A 139 -12.22 -1.41 -1.40
N TYR A 140 -13.31 -0.75 -1.72
CA TYR A 140 -13.33 0.71 -1.90
C TYR A 140 -12.89 1.52 -0.67
N ASP A 141 -12.86 0.91 0.52
CA ASP A 141 -12.38 1.58 1.73
C ASP A 141 -10.87 1.85 1.70
N ASN A 142 -10.11 1.16 0.84
CA ASN A 142 -8.66 1.39 0.62
C ASN A 142 -8.32 1.69 -0.86
N ALA A 143 -9.24 2.34 -1.58
CA ALA A 143 -9.12 2.63 -3.01
C ALA A 143 -7.80 3.36 -3.40
N PRO A 144 -7.22 4.28 -2.61
CA PRO A 144 -5.94 4.89 -2.96
C PRO A 144 -4.79 3.87 -3.06
N MET A 145 -4.73 2.86 -2.17
CA MET A 145 -3.72 1.81 -2.25
C MET A 145 -3.95 0.87 -3.43
N GLU A 146 -5.20 0.50 -3.71
CA GLU A 146 -5.53 -0.27 -4.92
C GLU A 146 -5.07 0.47 -6.19
N ARG A 147 -5.32 1.78 -6.26
CA ARG A 147 -4.89 2.62 -7.38
C ARG A 147 -3.37 2.64 -7.52
N TYR A 148 -2.65 2.83 -6.42
CA TYR A 148 -1.19 2.80 -6.41
C TYR A 148 -0.65 1.45 -6.90
N PHE A 149 -1.13 0.34 -6.35
CA PHE A 149 -0.66 -0.99 -6.75
C PHE A 149 -1.03 -1.36 -8.19
N ASN A 150 -2.16 -0.89 -8.69
CA ASN A 150 -2.48 -1.03 -10.10
C ASN A 150 -1.48 -0.27 -10.99
N THR A 151 -1.11 0.93 -10.59
CA THR A 151 -0.07 1.73 -11.28
C THR A 151 1.28 1.02 -11.22
N LEU A 152 1.75 0.60 -10.04
CA LEU A 152 3.00 -0.15 -9.88
C LEU A 152 3.04 -1.40 -10.78
N LYS A 153 1.95 -2.15 -10.82
CA LYS A 153 1.89 -3.39 -11.61
C LYS A 153 1.88 -3.11 -13.11
N ASN A 154 1.10 -2.14 -13.58
CA ASN A 154 0.97 -1.86 -15.00
C ASN A 154 2.20 -1.13 -15.55
N ASP A 155 2.73 -0.16 -14.81
CA ASP A 155 3.80 0.71 -15.29
C ASP A 155 5.20 0.06 -15.07
N LEU A 156 5.32 -0.91 -14.14
CA LEU A 156 6.60 -1.56 -13.85
C LEU A 156 6.53 -3.09 -13.94
N ILE A 157 5.73 -3.74 -13.10
CA ILE A 157 5.85 -5.18 -12.84
C ILE A 157 5.52 -6.01 -14.08
N TYR A 158 4.48 -5.65 -14.83
CA TYR A 158 4.05 -6.39 -16.03
C TYR A 158 4.88 -6.07 -17.27
N GLN A 159 5.77 -5.07 -17.19
CA GLN A 159 6.64 -4.67 -18.29
C GLN A 159 8.01 -5.39 -18.25
N HIS A 160 8.35 -6.04 -17.14
CA HIS A 160 9.67 -6.62 -16.92
C HIS A 160 9.61 -8.01 -16.31
N TYR A 161 10.69 -8.76 -16.51
CA TYR A 161 10.94 -10.05 -15.87
C TYR A 161 12.05 -9.89 -14.83
N TYR A 162 11.80 -10.35 -13.60
CA TYR A 162 12.74 -10.24 -12.49
C TYR A 162 13.26 -11.63 -12.12
N HIS A 163 14.57 -11.83 -12.23
CA HIS A 163 15.22 -13.10 -11.96
C HIS A 163 15.75 -13.19 -10.52
N SER A 164 15.86 -12.07 -9.83
CA SER A 164 16.34 -12.03 -8.45
C SER A 164 15.54 -11.03 -7.60
N GLU A 165 15.57 -11.26 -6.27
CA GLU A 165 15.00 -10.31 -5.30
C GLU A 165 15.63 -8.93 -5.42
N LYS A 166 16.94 -8.89 -5.59
CA LYS A 166 17.68 -7.64 -5.69
C LYS A 166 17.18 -6.79 -6.87
N GLU A 167 17.01 -7.40 -8.04
CA GLU A 167 16.46 -6.70 -9.21
C GLU A 167 15.06 -6.17 -8.94
N LEU A 168 14.16 -7.05 -8.44
CA LEU A 168 12.79 -6.67 -8.16
C LEU A 168 12.69 -5.56 -7.10
N TYR A 169 13.42 -5.70 -5.99
CA TYR A 169 13.33 -4.74 -4.88
C TYR A 169 13.92 -3.39 -5.25
N THR A 170 15.05 -3.36 -5.97
CA THR A 170 15.65 -2.12 -6.49
C THR A 170 14.71 -1.42 -7.46
N ALA A 171 14.10 -2.16 -8.39
CA ALA A 171 13.16 -1.58 -9.36
C ALA A 171 11.92 -0.98 -8.67
N ILE A 172 11.39 -1.65 -7.63
CA ILE A 172 10.26 -1.14 -6.85
C ILE A 172 10.64 0.13 -6.07
N GLU A 173 11.82 0.16 -5.45
CA GLU A 173 12.29 1.36 -4.73
C GLU A 173 12.48 2.54 -5.69
N GLU A 174 13.09 2.32 -6.83
CA GLU A 174 13.25 3.35 -7.87
C GLU A 174 11.88 3.83 -8.39
N PHE A 175 10.97 2.90 -8.66
CA PHE A 175 9.62 3.24 -9.07
C PHE A 175 8.91 4.09 -8.01
N ALA A 176 8.89 3.63 -6.76
CA ALA A 176 8.15 4.28 -5.67
C ALA A 176 8.68 5.69 -5.38
N TYR A 177 9.99 5.83 -5.25
CA TYR A 177 10.57 7.10 -4.80
C TYR A 177 10.95 8.03 -5.94
N VAL A 178 11.35 7.51 -7.11
CA VAL A 178 11.75 8.37 -8.24
C VAL A 178 10.59 8.51 -9.22
N GLN A 179 10.18 7.41 -9.86
CA GLN A 179 9.21 7.49 -10.95
C GLN A 179 7.84 7.98 -10.47
N TYR A 180 7.31 7.38 -9.41
CA TYR A 180 5.97 7.72 -8.91
C TYR A 180 5.94 9.08 -8.22
N ASN A 181 6.91 9.38 -7.34
CA ASN A 181 6.90 10.60 -6.56
C ASN A 181 7.37 11.84 -7.34
N HIS A 182 8.38 11.70 -8.22
CA HIS A 182 9.03 12.86 -8.84
C HIS A 182 8.76 13.02 -10.34
N VAL A 183 8.38 11.96 -11.04
CA VAL A 183 8.22 12.01 -12.50
C VAL A 183 6.77 11.90 -12.93
N ARG A 184 5.98 11.04 -12.27
CA ARG A 184 4.63 10.71 -12.69
C ARG A 184 3.62 11.78 -12.29
N PRO A 185 2.92 12.45 -13.27
CA PRO A 185 1.83 13.36 -12.93
C PRO A 185 0.67 12.63 -12.27
N HIS A 186 0.01 13.25 -11.31
CA HIS A 186 -1.11 12.67 -10.60
C HIS A 186 -2.36 13.55 -10.74
N SER A 187 -3.47 12.99 -11.27
CA SER A 187 -4.71 13.74 -11.53
C SER A 187 -5.31 14.36 -10.26
N TYR A 188 -5.15 13.69 -9.09
CA TYR A 188 -5.57 14.23 -7.80
C TYR A 188 -4.85 15.53 -7.43
N ASN A 189 -3.61 15.70 -7.87
CA ASN A 189 -2.76 16.85 -7.62
C ASN A 189 -2.82 17.89 -8.75
N ASN A 190 -3.88 17.92 -9.54
CA ASN A 190 -3.99 18.77 -10.74
C ASN A 190 -2.82 18.54 -11.71
N TYR A 191 -2.47 17.27 -11.92
CA TYR A 191 -1.36 16.80 -12.76
C TYR A 191 0.05 17.21 -12.31
N LYS A 192 0.20 17.76 -11.12
CA LYS A 192 1.50 17.85 -10.46
C LYS A 192 1.93 16.46 -9.98
N THR A 193 3.23 16.24 -9.89
CA THR A 193 3.77 15.04 -9.24
C THR A 193 3.47 15.09 -7.73
N PRO A 194 3.47 13.96 -7.02
CA PRO A 194 3.35 13.96 -5.55
C PRO A 194 4.37 14.88 -4.87
N TYR A 195 5.62 14.91 -5.36
CA TYR A 195 6.68 15.75 -4.83
C TYR A 195 6.39 17.25 -5.02
N GLU A 196 5.99 17.66 -6.22
CA GLU A 196 5.60 19.05 -6.50
C GLU A 196 4.40 19.49 -5.65
N ALA A 197 3.41 18.60 -5.45
CA ALA A 197 2.26 18.87 -4.60
C ALA A 197 2.66 19.02 -3.12
N ARG A 198 3.63 18.21 -2.66
CA ARG A 198 4.11 18.22 -1.28
C ARG A 198 4.91 19.46 -0.92
N TYR A 199 5.81 19.89 -1.81
CA TYR A 199 6.78 20.94 -1.53
C TYR A 199 6.51 22.25 -2.25
N GLY A 200 5.47 22.33 -3.08
CA GLY A 200 5.11 23.55 -3.80
C GLY A 200 6.16 23.98 -4.82
N VAL A 201 6.95 23.05 -5.32
CA VAL A 201 7.98 23.35 -6.33
C VAL A 201 7.26 23.66 -7.64
N ILE A 202 7.61 24.79 -8.23
CA ILE A 202 7.13 25.33 -9.51
C ILE A 202 7.99 24.77 -10.63
#